data_d91c4c99dcae24a24fa9fc4eedab4de1
#
_entry.id   d91c4c99dcae24a24fa9fc4eedab4de1
#
_cell.length_a   1.000
_cell.length_b   1.000
_cell.length_c   1.000
_cell.angle_alpha   90.00
_cell.angle_beta   90.00
_cell.angle_gamma   90.00
#
_symmetry.space_group_name_H-M   'P 1'
#
loop_
_entity.id
_entity.type
_entity.pdbx_description
1 polymer ?
#
loop_
_entity_poly.entity_id
_entity_poly.type
_entity_poly.pdbx_seq_one_letter_code
_entity_poly.pdbx_strand_id
1 'polypeptide(L)'
;VTERAKYMVEAMTGVEGGMAAIMSNDPDINLSATVEETCESLSNDREFIEPVNYNSPNQIVIAGHKKIIESCESEFKTRGIKRVIVLPVSVAAHSSIMSTCSDKLYKLLNNINILETDSLFPVLHNTDASKKNSKVDIIKSLCDQVCSPVLWETTIKKMFNNNISSFIEIGPGKVLTGLNSKILSKDDNIKCLSIDKIENINEAVGVNND
;
A
#
# COMPACT_ATOMS: atom_id res chain seq x y z
N VAL A 1 -9.23 13.87 3.31
CA VAL A 1 -8.07 13.73 2.41
C VAL A 1 -7.13 14.92 2.53
N THR A 2 -7.58 16.17 2.39
CA THR A 2 -6.75 17.38 2.42
C THR A 2 -5.95 17.53 3.71
N GLU A 3 -6.60 17.40 4.87
CA GLU A 3 -5.91 17.53 6.17
C GLU A 3 -4.91 16.39 6.39
N ARG A 4 -5.23 15.16 5.97
CA ARG A 4 -4.28 14.05 6.00
C ARG A 4 -3.00 14.38 5.23
N ALA A 5 -3.13 14.94 4.02
CA ALA A 5 -1.97 15.32 3.21
C ALA A 5 -1.12 16.40 3.89
N LYS A 6 -1.74 17.42 4.49
CA LYS A 6 -1.03 18.46 5.25
C LYS A 6 -0.28 17.87 6.44
N TYR A 7 -0.93 17.01 7.23
CA TYR A 7 -0.31 16.38 8.40
C TYR A 7 0.85 15.44 8.02
N MET A 8 0.75 14.78 6.86
CA MET A 8 1.87 13.96 6.34
C MET A 8 3.07 14.83 5.97
N VAL A 9 2.85 16.00 5.33
CA VAL A 9 3.93 16.95 5.03
C VAL A 9 4.53 17.53 6.31
N GLU A 10 3.72 17.87 7.29
CA GLU A 10 4.18 18.35 8.58
C GLU A 10 5.00 17.30 9.35
N ALA A 11 4.62 16.02 9.27
CA ALA A 11 5.37 14.93 9.90
C ALA A 11 6.78 14.75 9.31
N MET A 12 7.00 15.23 8.08
CA MET A 12 8.32 15.22 7.43
C MET A 12 9.20 16.44 7.81
N THR A 13 8.72 17.35 8.69
CA THR A 13 9.51 18.53 9.06
C THR A 13 10.82 18.12 9.73
N GLY A 14 11.94 18.50 9.13
CA GLY A 14 13.28 18.14 9.59
C GLY A 14 13.78 16.74 9.18
N VAL A 15 12.98 15.99 8.40
CA VAL A 15 13.35 14.67 7.88
C VAL A 15 13.27 14.69 6.35
N GLU A 16 14.35 14.34 5.67
CA GLU A 16 14.32 14.04 4.24
C GLU A 16 13.92 12.58 4.05
N GLY A 17 12.70 12.38 3.54
CA GLY A 17 12.16 11.05 3.27
C GLY A 17 12.30 10.62 1.82
N GLY A 18 12.14 9.32 1.62
CA GLY A 18 12.11 8.71 0.30
C GLY A 18 11.44 7.34 0.33
N MET A 19 11.19 6.82 -0.85
CA MET A 19 10.63 5.47 -1.05
C MET A 19 11.33 4.79 -2.21
N ALA A 20 11.42 3.45 -2.16
CA ALA A 20 11.90 2.65 -3.27
C ALA A 20 11.07 1.38 -3.45
N ALA A 21 10.83 0.99 -4.70
CA ALA A 21 10.20 -0.28 -5.03
C ALA A 21 11.27 -1.36 -5.23
N ILE A 22 11.15 -2.43 -4.47
CA ILE A 22 12.03 -3.60 -4.48
C ILE A 22 11.30 -4.72 -5.19
N MET A 23 11.91 -5.29 -6.23
CA MET A 23 11.25 -6.29 -7.07
C MET A 23 12.16 -7.48 -7.36
N SER A 24 11.57 -8.68 -7.28
CA SER A 24 12.20 -9.92 -7.72
C SER A 24 11.15 -10.83 -8.36
N ASN A 25 11.53 -11.49 -9.47
CA ASN A 25 10.77 -12.59 -10.04
C ASN A 25 11.50 -13.93 -9.85
N ASP A 26 12.57 -13.94 -9.07
CA ASP A 26 13.33 -15.14 -8.76
C ASP A 26 12.53 -15.97 -7.73
N PRO A 27 12.11 -17.21 -8.08
CA PRO A 27 11.33 -18.05 -7.20
C PRO A 27 12.11 -18.55 -5.96
N ASP A 28 13.43 -18.50 -6.01
CA ASP A 28 14.30 -18.92 -4.91
C ASP A 28 14.48 -17.83 -3.84
N ILE A 29 14.03 -16.59 -4.14
CA ILE A 29 14.10 -15.47 -3.21
C ILE A 29 12.76 -15.30 -2.48
N ASN A 30 12.79 -15.45 -1.16
CA ASN A 30 11.69 -14.97 -0.31
C ASN A 30 11.78 -13.44 -0.20
N LEU A 31 11.06 -12.72 -1.08
CA LEU A 31 11.17 -11.25 -1.18
C LEU A 31 10.84 -10.56 0.14
N SER A 32 9.80 -11.00 0.88
CA SER A 32 9.40 -10.38 2.15
C SER A 32 10.51 -10.47 3.18
N ALA A 33 10.98 -11.69 3.46
CA ALA A 33 12.06 -11.91 4.42
C ALA A 33 13.34 -11.14 4.03
N THR A 34 13.74 -11.21 2.74
CA THR A 34 14.93 -10.52 2.26
C THR A 34 14.82 -9.00 2.41
N VAL A 35 13.63 -8.42 2.14
CA VAL A 35 13.43 -6.97 2.30
C VAL A 35 13.44 -6.57 3.76
N GLU A 36 12.77 -7.32 4.64
CA GLU A 36 12.73 -7.06 6.08
C GLU A 36 14.12 -7.09 6.70
N GLU A 37 14.88 -8.16 6.44
CA GLU A 37 16.28 -8.31 6.93
C GLU A 37 17.21 -7.21 6.38
N THR A 38 17.04 -6.83 5.11
CA THR A 38 17.84 -5.76 4.51
C THR A 38 17.53 -4.41 5.14
N CYS A 39 16.24 -4.11 5.35
CA CYS A 39 15.84 -2.88 6.02
C CYS A 39 16.41 -2.82 7.44
N GLU A 40 16.35 -3.91 8.20
CA GLU A 40 16.91 -3.99 9.53
C GLU A 40 18.43 -3.76 9.51
N SER A 41 19.15 -4.42 8.60
CA SER A 41 20.61 -4.30 8.50
C SER A 41 21.10 -2.91 8.11
N LEU A 42 20.32 -2.14 7.36
CA LEU A 42 20.67 -0.79 6.92
C LEU A 42 20.20 0.31 7.89
N SER A 43 19.34 -0.05 8.84
CA SER A 43 18.77 0.88 9.82
C SER A 43 19.63 1.01 11.06
N ASN A 44 19.56 2.17 11.72
CA ASN A 44 20.19 2.45 13.01
C ASN A 44 19.26 3.36 13.84
N ASP A 45 19.68 3.75 15.05
CA ASP A 45 18.87 4.55 15.99
C ASP A 45 18.46 5.95 15.44
N ARG A 46 19.12 6.46 14.41
CA ARG A 46 18.90 7.79 13.87
C ARG A 46 18.28 7.81 12.48
N GLU A 47 18.70 6.88 11.64
CA GLU A 47 18.26 6.76 10.25
C GLU A 47 17.80 5.33 10.00
N PHE A 48 16.62 5.17 9.42
CA PHE A 48 16.05 3.86 9.16
C PHE A 48 15.22 3.84 7.88
N ILE A 49 15.00 2.64 7.39
CA ILE A 49 14.05 2.30 6.34
C ILE A 49 13.23 1.09 6.78
N GLU A 50 12.01 1.00 6.30
CA GLU A 50 11.11 -0.09 6.63
C GLU A 50 10.22 -0.47 5.44
N PRO A 51 9.76 -1.73 5.33
CA PRO A 51 8.80 -2.12 4.31
C PRO A 51 7.44 -1.50 4.60
N VAL A 52 6.87 -0.82 3.60
CA VAL A 52 5.64 -0.04 3.77
C VAL A 52 4.50 -0.42 2.82
N ASN A 53 4.77 -1.13 1.71
CA ASN A 53 3.71 -1.67 0.87
C ASN A 53 4.08 -3.08 0.42
N TYR A 54 3.29 -4.05 0.84
CA TYR A 54 3.33 -5.42 0.32
C TYR A 54 2.34 -5.51 -0.85
N ASN A 55 2.84 -5.11 -2.04
CA ASN A 55 1.99 -4.91 -3.21
C ASN A 55 1.64 -6.20 -3.95
N SER A 56 2.58 -7.14 -4.02
CA SER A 56 2.40 -8.43 -4.69
C SER A 56 3.54 -9.38 -4.28
N PRO A 57 3.47 -10.69 -4.59
CA PRO A 57 4.54 -11.64 -4.27
C PRO A 57 5.93 -11.22 -4.76
N ASN A 58 5.98 -10.38 -5.80
CA ASN A 58 7.21 -9.94 -6.45
C ASN A 58 7.48 -8.42 -6.35
N GLN A 59 6.75 -7.70 -5.50
CA GLN A 59 6.97 -6.26 -5.31
C GLN A 59 6.65 -5.81 -3.88
N ILE A 60 7.64 -5.23 -3.21
CA ILE A 60 7.50 -4.55 -1.92
C ILE A 60 8.07 -3.13 -2.08
N VAL A 61 7.43 -2.16 -1.45
CA VAL A 61 7.95 -0.79 -1.35
C VAL A 61 8.48 -0.57 0.05
N ILE A 62 9.66 0.03 0.12
CA ILE A 62 10.30 0.49 1.35
C ILE A 62 10.22 2.00 1.43
N ALA A 63 10.16 2.53 2.65
CA ALA A 63 10.20 3.97 2.92
C ALA A 63 11.06 4.28 4.15
N GLY A 64 11.51 5.51 4.27
CA GLY A 64 12.29 5.99 5.39
C GLY A 64 13.20 7.14 5.01
N HIS A 65 14.38 7.21 5.61
CA HIS A 65 15.34 8.28 5.38
C HIS A 65 15.94 8.21 3.97
N LYS A 66 15.85 9.33 3.27
CA LYS A 66 16.26 9.46 1.86
C LYS A 66 17.67 8.97 1.58
N LYS A 67 18.60 9.30 2.47
CA LYS A 67 20.01 8.90 2.34
C LYS A 67 20.19 7.39 2.23
N ILE A 68 19.46 6.61 3.06
CA ILE A 68 19.50 5.14 2.98
C ILE A 68 18.78 4.66 1.71
N ILE A 69 17.61 5.22 1.40
CA ILE A 69 16.84 4.89 0.18
C ILE A 69 17.69 5.03 -1.07
N GLU A 70 18.47 6.11 -1.20
CA GLU A 70 19.32 6.37 -2.37
C GLU A 70 20.54 5.44 -2.44
N SER A 71 20.98 4.85 -1.34
CA SER A 71 22.16 3.97 -1.27
C SER A 71 21.85 2.48 -1.11
N CYS A 72 20.59 2.10 -0.85
CA CYS A 72 20.23 0.72 -0.50
C CYS A 72 20.39 -0.30 -1.65
N GLU A 73 20.45 0.15 -2.91
CA GLU A 73 20.49 -0.72 -4.08
C GLU A 73 21.64 -1.73 -4.02
N SER A 74 22.83 -1.30 -3.57
CA SER A 74 24.00 -2.17 -3.46
C SER A 74 23.76 -3.34 -2.50
N GLU A 75 23.15 -3.08 -1.34
CA GLU A 75 22.86 -4.11 -0.35
C GLU A 75 21.79 -5.09 -0.85
N PHE A 76 20.75 -4.61 -1.51
CA PHE A 76 19.76 -5.48 -2.13
C PHE A 76 20.38 -6.38 -3.22
N LYS A 77 21.31 -5.84 -4.01
CA LYS A 77 22.03 -6.63 -5.03
C LYS A 77 22.88 -7.76 -4.42
N THR A 78 23.54 -7.54 -3.28
CA THR A 78 24.31 -8.61 -2.61
C THR A 78 23.43 -9.76 -2.16
N ARG A 79 22.13 -9.50 -1.92
CA ARG A 79 21.11 -10.48 -1.53
C ARG A 79 20.33 -11.05 -2.72
N GLY A 80 20.81 -10.84 -3.95
CA GLY A 80 20.23 -11.39 -5.18
C GLY A 80 19.11 -10.55 -5.79
N ILE A 81 18.68 -9.45 -5.17
CA ILE A 81 17.63 -8.58 -5.71
C ILE A 81 18.24 -7.60 -6.71
N LYS A 82 17.87 -7.75 -7.98
CA LYS A 82 18.45 -6.99 -9.10
C LYS A 82 17.71 -5.69 -9.43
N ARG A 83 16.49 -5.52 -8.94
CA ARG A 83 15.65 -4.39 -9.34
C ARG A 83 15.20 -3.59 -8.13
N VAL A 84 15.84 -2.44 -7.94
CA VAL A 84 15.51 -1.42 -6.96
C VAL A 84 15.21 -0.14 -7.72
N ILE A 85 14.04 0.46 -7.50
CA ILE A 85 13.62 1.69 -8.18
C ILE A 85 13.28 2.73 -7.13
N VAL A 86 14.10 3.76 -7.01
CA VAL A 86 13.79 4.93 -6.19
C VAL A 86 12.60 5.66 -6.79
N LEU A 87 11.59 5.93 -5.97
CA LEU A 87 10.37 6.59 -6.41
C LEU A 87 10.53 8.12 -6.34
N PRO A 88 9.91 8.88 -7.26
CA PRO A 88 10.00 10.34 -7.28
C PRO A 88 9.08 10.99 -6.23
N VAL A 89 9.25 10.59 -4.97
CA VAL A 89 8.47 11.09 -3.83
C VAL A 89 9.39 11.46 -2.67
N SER A 90 8.99 12.47 -1.89
CA SER A 90 9.76 13.00 -0.76
C SER A 90 9.14 12.68 0.60
N VAL A 91 8.01 11.97 0.62
CA VAL A 91 7.30 11.59 1.84
C VAL A 91 7.51 10.11 2.09
N ALA A 92 7.95 9.75 3.30
CA ALA A 92 8.07 8.36 3.75
C ALA A 92 6.68 7.86 4.22
N ALA A 93 5.72 7.75 3.29
CA ALA A 93 4.36 7.33 3.60
C ALA A 93 4.31 5.91 4.15
N HIS A 94 3.37 5.66 5.06
CA HIS A 94 3.14 4.35 5.70
C HIS A 94 4.29 3.86 6.59
N SER A 95 5.24 4.74 6.92
CA SER A 95 6.35 4.47 7.84
C SER A 95 6.11 5.04 9.22
N SER A 96 6.89 4.59 10.20
CA SER A 96 6.85 5.09 11.58
C SER A 96 7.16 6.59 11.71
N ILE A 97 7.82 7.20 10.72
CA ILE A 97 8.01 8.66 10.60
C ILE A 97 6.66 9.40 10.63
N MET A 98 5.60 8.78 10.13
CA MET A 98 4.26 9.38 10.07
C MET A 98 3.48 9.36 11.41
N SER A 99 4.06 8.91 12.52
CA SER A 99 3.36 8.77 13.80
C SER A 99 2.67 10.07 14.27
N THR A 100 3.33 11.23 14.14
CA THR A 100 2.74 12.53 14.49
C THR A 100 1.54 12.90 13.61
N CYS A 101 1.49 12.43 12.37
CA CYS A 101 0.33 12.58 11.49
C CYS A 101 -0.86 11.76 12.02
N SER A 102 -0.62 10.54 12.52
CA SER A 102 -1.64 9.68 13.12
C SER A 102 -2.36 10.37 14.28
N ASP A 103 -1.61 10.99 15.20
CA ASP A 103 -2.16 11.71 16.36
C ASP A 103 -3.05 12.88 15.96
N LYS A 104 -2.62 13.68 14.98
CA LYS A 104 -3.40 14.80 14.46
C LYS A 104 -4.67 14.34 13.76
N LEU A 105 -4.55 13.27 12.96
CA LEU A 105 -5.66 12.68 12.24
C LEU A 105 -6.70 12.10 13.22
N TYR A 106 -6.26 11.45 14.30
CA TYR A 106 -7.15 10.95 15.33
C TYR A 106 -8.01 12.05 15.95
N LYS A 107 -7.40 13.19 16.32
CA LYS A 107 -8.12 14.35 16.86
C LYS A 107 -9.14 14.90 15.87
N LEU A 108 -8.79 14.97 14.58
CA LEU A 108 -9.70 15.44 13.54
C LEU A 108 -10.89 14.48 13.35
N LEU A 109 -10.62 13.17 13.20
CA LEU A 109 -11.64 12.18 12.86
C LEU A 109 -12.65 11.96 13.99
N ASN A 110 -12.26 12.13 15.25
CA ASN A 110 -13.20 12.06 16.37
C ASN A 110 -14.30 13.12 16.29
N ASN A 111 -14.03 14.27 15.66
CA ASN A 111 -14.99 15.37 15.48
C ASN A 111 -15.86 15.22 14.21
N ILE A 112 -15.63 14.16 13.41
CA ILE A 112 -16.40 13.89 12.19
C ILE A 112 -17.49 12.86 12.51
N ASN A 113 -18.68 13.07 11.94
CA ASN A 113 -19.71 12.06 12.00
C ASN A 113 -19.38 10.93 11.00
N ILE A 114 -18.98 9.77 11.54
CA ILE A 114 -18.75 8.54 10.80
C ILE A 114 -19.93 7.63 11.05
N LEU A 115 -20.64 7.26 10.00
CA LEU A 115 -21.75 6.34 10.09
C LEU A 115 -21.20 4.92 10.37
N GLU A 116 -21.72 4.30 11.41
CA GLU A 116 -21.52 2.89 11.67
C GLU A 116 -22.39 2.12 10.67
N THR A 117 -21.77 1.32 9.84
CA THR A 117 -22.52 0.62 8.80
C THR A 117 -22.33 -0.88 8.94
N ASP A 118 -23.43 -1.59 9.16
CA ASP A 118 -23.59 -2.96 8.64
C ASP A 118 -23.77 -2.88 7.11
N SER A 119 -22.77 -2.35 6.44
CA SER A 119 -22.94 -1.94 5.06
C SER A 119 -23.04 -3.15 4.13
N LEU A 120 -23.99 -3.06 3.19
CA LEU A 120 -24.05 -3.91 2.01
C LEU A 120 -22.73 -3.87 1.22
N PHE A 121 -21.91 -2.84 1.45
CA PHE A 121 -20.62 -2.62 0.78
C PHE A 121 -19.49 -2.59 1.81
N PRO A 122 -18.93 -3.75 2.20
CA PRO A 122 -17.86 -3.81 3.17
C PRO A 122 -16.58 -3.16 2.63
N VAL A 123 -15.92 -2.36 3.47
CA VAL A 123 -14.61 -1.79 3.18
C VAL A 123 -13.55 -2.60 3.93
N LEU A 124 -12.58 -3.16 3.20
CA LEU A 124 -11.40 -3.76 3.80
C LEU A 124 -10.33 -2.70 4.02
N HIS A 125 -9.81 -2.67 5.23
CA HIS A 125 -8.72 -1.76 5.59
C HIS A 125 -7.38 -2.39 5.27
N ASN A 126 -6.48 -1.63 4.67
CA ASN A 126 -5.20 -2.12 4.18
C ASN A 126 -4.15 -2.42 5.25
N THR A 127 -4.38 -2.02 6.51
CA THR A 127 -3.48 -2.29 7.64
C THR A 127 -3.52 -3.74 8.12
N ASP A 128 -4.67 -4.40 7.98
CA ASP A 128 -4.91 -5.77 8.46
C ASP A 128 -5.83 -6.60 7.55
N ALA A 129 -6.14 -6.08 6.38
CA ALA A 129 -7.06 -6.69 5.42
C ALA A 129 -8.42 -7.07 6.05
N SER A 130 -8.94 -6.29 6.99
CA SER A 130 -10.19 -6.58 7.69
C SER A 130 -11.24 -5.49 7.56
N LYS A 131 -12.51 -5.89 7.69
CA LYS A 131 -13.66 -4.99 7.77
C LYS A 131 -13.72 -4.37 9.16
N LYS A 132 -14.04 -3.08 9.25
CA LYS A 132 -14.34 -2.36 10.49
C LYS A 132 -15.77 -1.88 10.46
N ASN A 133 -16.49 -2.07 11.57
CA ASN A 133 -17.90 -1.74 11.65
C ASN A 133 -18.17 -0.57 12.61
N SER A 134 -17.42 -0.47 13.72
CA SER A 134 -17.61 0.61 14.69
C SER A 134 -16.85 1.87 14.28
N LYS A 135 -17.39 3.04 14.64
CA LYS A 135 -16.69 4.33 14.47
C LYS A 135 -15.29 4.31 15.07
N VAL A 136 -15.13 3.72 16.25
CA VAL A 136 -13.85 3.65 16.96
C VAL A 136 -12.82 2.86 16.17
N ASP A 137 -13.20 1.67 15.67
CA ASP A 137 -12.29 0.82 14.89
C ASP A 137 -11.94 1.44 13.52
N ILE A 138 -12.92 2.10 12.88
CA ILE A 138 -12.69 2.82 11.62
C ILE A 138 -11.68 3.95 11.83
N ILE A 139 -11.88 4.79 12.86
CA ILE A 139 -10.95 5.90 13.16
C ILE A 139 -9.56 5.35 13.47
N LYS A 140 -9.48 4.33 14.35
CA LYS A 140 -8.21 3.71 14.68
C LYS A 140 -7.49 3.21 13.42
N SER A 141 -8.17 2.45 12.57
CA SER A 141 -7.58 1.90 11.35
C SER A 141 -7.14 2.98 10.35
N LEU A 142 -7.90 4.08 10.22
CA LEU A 142 -7.51 5.22 9.37
C LEU A 142 -6.29 5.97 9.92
N CYS A 143 -6.13 6.03 11.24
CA CYS A 143 -4.96 6.61 11.88
C CYS A 143 -3.74 5.69 11.77
N ASP A 144 -3.93 4.40 12.02
CA ASP A 144 -2.85 3.39 11.89
C ASP A 144 -2.33 3.32 10.45
N GLN A 145 -3.20 3.52 9.46
CA GLN A 145 -2.85 3.45 8.04
C GLN A 145 -1.71 4.40 7.63
N VAL A 146 -1.57 5.57 8.26
CA VAL A 146 -0.54 6.54 7.85
C VAL A 146 0.86 6.14 8.29
N CYS A 147 0.98 5.30 9.32
CA CYS A 147 2.24 4.84 9.90
C CYS A 147 2.37 3.31 9.96
N SER A 148 1.54 2.58 9.20
CA SER A 148 1.59 1.12 9.11
C SER A 148 1.60 0.66 7.66
N PRO A 149 2.18 -0.52 7.38
CA PRO A 149 2.26 -1.06 6.04
C PRO A 149 0.90 -1.27 5.37
N VAL A 150 0.89 -1.08 4.06
CA VAL A 150 -0.23 -1.45 3.18
C VAL A 150 -0.13 -2.93 2.81
N LEU A 151 -1.04 -3.74 3.27
CA LEU A 151 -1.11 -5.18 3.00
C LEU A 151 -1.97 -5.48 1.77
N TRP A 152 -1.59 -4.94 0.60
CA TRP A 152 -2.38 -5.05 -0.63
C TRP A 152 -2.55 -6.49 -1.07
N GLU A 153 -1.45 -7.23 -1.17
CA GLU A 153 -1.47 -8.65 -1.54
C GLU A 153 -2.39 -9.48 -0.64
N THR A 154 -2.28 -9.29 0.68
CA THR A 154 -3.12 -9.99 1.67
C THR A 154 -4.59 -9.61 1.49
N THR A 155 -4.89 -8.33 1.23
CA THR A 155 -6.24 -7.83 1.02
C THR A 155 -6.88 -8.48 -0.20
N ILE A 156 -6.17 -8.53 -1.33
CA ILE A 156 -6.68 -9.14 -2.58
C ILE A 156 -6.86 -10.65 -2.43
N LYS A 157 -5.89 -11.36 -1.82
CA LYS A 157 -6.02 -12.80 -1.53
C LYS A 157 -7.22 -13.08 -0.62
N LYS A 158 -7.47 -12.24 0.38
CA LYS A 158 -8.62 -12.39 1.27
C LYS A 158 -9.94 -12.16 0.55
N MET A 159 -10.03 -11.17 -0.34
CA MET A 159 -11.21 -10.96 -1.19
C MET A 159 -11.47 -12.19 -2.06
N PHE A 160 -10.45 -12.68 -2.73
CA PHE A 160 -10.54 -13.87 -3.58
C PHE A 160 -11.01 -15.11 -2.79
N ASN A 161 -10.45 -15.37 -1.61
CA ASN A 161 -10.85 -16.48 -0.75
C ASN A 161 -12.30 -16.34 -0.22
N ASN A 162 -12.89 -15.16 -0.32
CA ASN A 162 -14.31 -14.89 -0.05
C ASN A 162 -15.16 -14.84 -1.33
N ASN A 163 -14.73 -15.52 -2.39
CA ASN A 163 -15.41 -15.68 -3.68
C ASN A 163 -15.58 -14.38 -4.49
N ILE A 164 -14.72 -13.37 -4.27
CA ILE A 164 -14.66 -12.20 -5.13
C ILE A 164 -13.74 -12.52 -6.31
N SER A 165 -14.31 -12.60 -7.51
CA SER A 165 -13.59 -12.92 -8.75
C SER A 165 -13.50 -11.73 -9.73
N SER A 166 -14.15 -10.62 -9.43
CA SER A 166 -14.12 -9.43 -10.28
C SER A 166 -13.60 -8.22 -9.50
N PHE A 167 -12.57 -7.58 -10.03
CA PHE A 167 -11.89 -6.42 -9.43
C PHE A 167 -11.91 -5.27 -10.42
N ILE A 168 -12.38 -4.11 -10.00
CA ILE A 168 -12.47 -2.92 -10.83
C ILE A 168 -11.69 -1.78 -10.15
N GLU A 169 -10.62 -1.32 -10.80
CA GLU A 169 -9.88 -0.14 -10.41
C GLU A 169 -10.56 1.09 -10.99
N ILE A 170 -11.02 2.01 -10.15
CA ILE A 170 -11.66 3.26 -10.58
C ILE A 170 -10.69 4.41 -10.31
N GLY A 171 -10.18 5.05 -11.38
CA GLY A 171 -9.25 6.16 -11.28
C GLY A 171 -8.21 6.17 -12.40
N PRO A 172 -7.27 7.12 -12.36
CA PRO A 172 -6.26 7.24 -13.42
C PRO A 172 -5.24 6.08 -13.37
N GLY A 173 -5.01 5.48 -14.54
CA GLY A 173 -4.03 4.43 -14.72
C GLY A 173 -4.53 3.01 -14.43
N LYS A 174 -3.59 2.07 -14.30
CA LYS A 174 -3.83 0.61 -14.21
C LYS A 174 -2.89 -0.08 -13.22
N VAL A 175 -2.48 0.62 -12.18
CA VAL A 175 -1.45 0.11 -11.24
C VAL A 175 -2.02 -1.04 -10.42
N LEU A 176 -3.18 -0.84 -9.80
CA LEU A 176 -3.82 -1.86 -8.95
C LEU A 176 -4.31 -3.05 -9.78
N THR A 177 -4.85 -2.80 -10.97
CA THR A 177 -5.23 -3.84 -11.94
C THR A 177 -4.02 -4.73 -12.27
N GLY A 178 -2.86 -4.12 -12.53
CA GLY A 178 -1.62 -4.86 -12.80
C GLY A 178 -1.10 -5.64 -11.59
N LEU A 179 -1.25 -5.12 -10.38
CA LEU A 179 -0.90 -5.83 -9.15
C LEU A 179 -1.85 -7.01 -8.90
N ASN A 180 -3.16 -6.81 -9.03
CA ASN A 180 -4.17 -7.85 -8.85
C ASN A 180 -3.94 -9.02 -9.82
N SER A 181 -3.65 -8.73 -11.09
CA SER A 181 -3.33 -9.77 -12.07
C SER A 181 -2.09 -10.58 -11.69
N LYS A 182 -1.08 -9.97 -11.06
CA LYS A 182 0.11 -10.69 -10.58
C LYS A 182 -0.16 -11.53 -9.33
N ILE A 183 -0.99 -11.03 -8.42
CA ILE A 183 -1.36 -11.72 -7.18
C ILE A 183 -2.18 -12.96 -7.50
N LEU A 184 -3.08 -12.89 -8.49
CA LEU A 184 -4.08 -13.87 -8.80
C LEU A 184 -3.82 -14.61 -10.13
N SER A 185 -2.59 -14.53 -10.67
CA SER A 185 -2.19 -14.99 -12.01
C SER A 185 -2.37 -16.50 -12.30
N LYS A 186 -2.80 -17.28 -11.31
CA LYS A 186 -2.99 -18.74 -11.44
C LYS A 186 -4.45 -19.15 -11.65
N ASP A 187 -5.38 -18.21 -11.73
CA ASP A 187 -6.81 -18.50 -11.86
C ASP A 187 -7.40 -17.78 -13.07
N ASP A 188 -7.86 -18.55 -14.06
CA ASP A 188 -8.41 -18.05 -15.32
C ASP A 188 -9.82 -17.43 -15.19
N ASN A 189 -10.46 -17.59 -14.02
CA ASN A 189 -11.81 -17.05 -13.76
C ASN A 189 -11.81 -15.63 -13.20
N ILE A 190 -10.63 -15.01 -13.05
CA ILE A 190 -10.53 -13.69 -12.43
C ILE A 190 -10.57 -12.59 -13.47
N LYS A 191 -11.43 -11.61 -13.21
CA LYS A 191 -11.58 -10.41 -14.03
C LYS A 191 -10.98 -9.20 -13.31
N CYS A 192 -9.92 -8.62 -13.87
CA CYS A 192 -9.31 -7.38 -13.40
C CYS A 192 -9.47 -6.30 -14.46
N LEU A 193 -10.22 -5.26 -14.17
CA LEU A 193 -10.54 -4.15 -15.08
C LEU A 193 -10.10 -2.82 -14.49
N SER A 194 -9.91 -1.83 -15.35
CA SER A 194 -9.62 -0.45 -14.95
C SER A 194 -10.57 0.48 -15.69
N ILE A 195 -11.17 1.39 -14.94
CA ILE A 195 -12.01 2.49 -15.44
C ILE A 195 -11.24 3.79 -15.24
N ASP A 196 -10.39 4.13 -16.18
CA ASP A 196 -9.64 5.38 -16.23
C ASP A 196 -10.29 6.43 -17.17
N LYS A 197 -11.27 6.00 -17.96
CA LYS A 197 -12.08 6.83 -18.87
C LYS A 197 -13.53 6.37 -18.89
N ILE A 198 -14.43 7.28 -19.27
CA ILE A 198 -15.87 7.01 -19.34
C ILE A 198 -16.18 5.83 -20.28
N GLU A 199 -15.44 5.70 -21.37
CA GLU A 199 -15.63 4.65 -22.38
C GLU A 199 -15.43 3.23 -21.79
N ASN A 200 -14.63 3.10 -20.73
CA ASN A 200 -14.38 1.80 -20.06
C ASN A 200 -15.54 1.37 -19.14
N ILE A 201 -16.50 2.24 -18.86
CA ILE A 201 -17.64 1.91 -17.96
C ILE A 201 -18.47 0.76 -18.54
N ASN A 202 -18.79 0.81 -19.83
CA ASN A 202 -19.62 -0.20 -20.49
C ASN A 202 -19.01 -1.59 -20.41
N GLU A 203 -17.69 -1.71 -20.60
CA GLU A 203 -16.95 -2.96 -20.44
C GLU A 203 -17.03 -3.47 -18.99
N ALA A 204 -16.88 -2.58 -18.01
CA ALA A 204 -16.88 -2.94 -16.59
C ALA A 204 -18.27 -3.39 -16.11
N VAL A 205 -19.35 -2.81 -16.60
CA VAL A 205 -20.73 -3.16 -16.22
C VAL A 205 -21.34 -4.25 -17.11
N GLY A 206 -20.60 -4.75 -18.11
CA GLY A 206 -21.07 -5.83 -19.00
C GLY A 206 -22.17 -5.41 -19.98
N VAL A 207 -22.29 -4.11 -20.27
CA VAL A 207 -23.21 -3.60 -21.29
C VAL A 207 -22.51 -3.70 -22.64
N ASN A 208 -22.90 -4.69 -23.44
CA ASN A 208 -22.49 -4.75 -24.85
C ASN A 208 -23.21 -3.61 -25.59
N ASN A 209 -22.46 -2.76 -26.27
CA ASN A 209 -23.01 -1.84 -27.25
C ASN A 209 -23.33 -2.66 -28.51
N ASP A 210 -24.57 -3.17 -28.61
CA ASP A 210 -25.11 -3.69 -29.85
C ASP A 210 -25.43 -2.52 -30.81
#